data_b652f6ee1ee8f9b5c05607d0cf23bc36
#
_entry.id   b652f6ee1ee8f9b5c05607d0cf23bc36
#
_cell.length_a   1.000
_cell.length_b   1.000
_cell.length_c   1.000
_cell.angle_alpha   90.00
_cell.angle_beta   90.00
_cell.angle_gamma   90.00
#
_symmetry.space_group_name_H-M   'P 1'
#
loop_
_entity.id
_entity.type
_entity.pdbx_description
1 polymer ?
#
loop_
_entity_poly.entity_id
_entity_poly.type
_entity_poly.pdbx_seq_one_letter_code
_entity_poly.pdbx_strand_id
1 'polypeptide(L)'
;DLDGYNAYLEKFPEMEKLPTFGGMKDGTFDIEQAVALKPDVIIMNIDAKTATEEAGYIEKLGKVGIPLVYVDFREKPMENTEPSMRLMGKLTGKEKVAEDFIKFRADSIAGVTDTLEKANPKKPVVFIERAGGYSDDCCMSFGNENFGKMVELAGGINMAKGIIPGTFGTVNPEQIIASNPEQIIITGGNWNGYVPGGNWVGVGYGADVKEAHRKLENLTKRPAFTGVQAVKALKEEGYRVILVNS
;
A
#
# COMPACT_ATOMS: atom_id res chain seq x y z
N ASP A 1 1.53 -8.46 5.03
CA ASP A 1 3.01 -8.53 5.08
C ASP A 1 3.43 -9.52 6.18
N LEU A 2 3.97 -10.68 5.76
CA LEU A 2 4.40 -11.73 6.68
C LEU A 2 5.56 -11.27 7.59
N ASP A 3 6.46 -10.45 7.09
CA ASP A 3 7.61 -9.98 7.87
C ASP A 3 7.16 -8.99 8.94
N GLY A 4 6.21 -8.13 8.65
CA GLY A 4 5.58 -7.26 9.64
C GLY A 4 4.86 -8.07 10.73
N TYR A 5 4.11 -9.11 10.34
CA TYR A 5 3.45 -10.00 11.29
C TYR A 5 4.47 -10.72 12.20
N ASN A 6 5.54 -11.25 11.63
CA ASN A 6 6.60 -11.91 12.40
C ASN A 6 7.27 -10.95 13.39
N ALA A 7 7.56 -9.71 13.00
CA ALA A 7 8.10 -8.69 13.90
C ALA A 7 7.13 -8.37 15.07
N TYR A 8 5.82 -8.41 14.83
CA TYR A 8 4.83 -8.30 15.92
C TYR A 8 4.80 -9.52 16.81
N LEU A 9 4.91 -10.76 16.26
CA LEU A 9 4.97 -11.98 17.06
C LEU A 9 6.19 -12.04 17.99
N GLU A 10 7.34 -11.54 17.55
CA GLU A 10 8.52 -11.42 18.43
C GLU A 10 8.23 -10.54 19.66
N LYS A 11 7.46 -9.50 19.48
CA LYS A 11 7.11 -8.53 20.54
C LYS A 11 5.89 -8.95 21.36
N PHE A 12 4.94 -9.62 20.74
CA PHE A 12 3.65 -10.04 21.29
C PHE A 12 3.36 -11.50 20.94
N PRO A 13 4.09 -12.48 21.52
CA PRO A 13 3.97 -13.90 21.15
C PRO A 13 2.58 -14.49 21.43
N GLU A 14 1.80 -13.87 22.29
CA GLU A 14 0.41 -14.25 22.55
C GLU A 14 -0.50 -14.11 21.32
N MET A 15 -0.13 -13.30 20.34
CA MET A 15 -0.91 -13.14 19.09
C MET A 15 -1.03 -14.44 18.29
N GLU A 16 -0.04 -15.33 18.39
CA GLU A 16 -0.06 -16.62 17.70
C GLU A 16 -1.22 -17.53 18.16
N LYS A 17 -1.70 -17.32 19.40
CA LYS A 17 -2.77 -18.11 20.01
C LYS A 17 -4.17 -17.52 19.77
N LEU A 18 -4.26 -16.36 19.13
CA LEU A 18 -5.55 -15.75 18.85
C LEU A 18 -6.31 -16.57 17.81
N PRO A 19 -7.62 -16.82 18.05
CA PRO A 19 -8.43 -17.52 17.08
C PRO A 19 -8.57 -16.70 15.78
N THR A 20 -8.57 -17.39 14.64
CA THR A 20 -8.79 -16.79 13.33
C THR A 20 -10.16 -17.17 12.80
N PHE A 21 -10.80 -16.27 12.09
CA PHE A 21 -12.12 -16.48 11.47
C PHE A 21 -12.12 -16.17 9.97
N GLY A 22 -10.95 -16.25 9.35
CA GLY A 22 -10.77 -16.05 7.92
C GLY A 22 -10.83 -14.60 7.46
N GLY A 23 -10.90 -14.39 6.17
CA GLY A 23 -10.91 -13.08 5.52
C GLY A 23 -11.96 -12.95 4.43
N MET A 24 -12.47 -11.73 4.23
CA MET A 24 -13.45 -11.44 3.16
C MET A 24 -12.83 -11.55 1.76
N LYS A 25 -11.57 -11.16 1.64
CA LYS A 25 -10.90 -11.06 0.34
C LYS A 25 -10.64 -12.41 -0.32
N ASP A 26 -10.35 -13.42 0.48
CA ASP A 26 -10.11 -14.80 0.04
C ASP A 26 -11.34 -15.70 0.18
N GLY A 27 -12.48 -15.12 0.60
CA GLY A 27 -13.74 -15.83 0.74
C GLY A 27 -13.77 -16.84 1.91
N THR A 28 -12.84 -16.74 2.85
CA THR A 28 -12.73 -17.67 3.99
C THR A 28 -13.36 -17.14 5.26
N PHE A 29 -13.98 -15.95 5.23
CA PHE A 29 -14.61 -15.35 6.42
C PHE A 29 -15.76 -16.20 6.96
N ASP A 30 -15.58 -16.71 8.19
CA ASP A 30 -16.56 -17.50 8.91
C ASP A 30 -17.29 -16.61 9.92
N ILE A 31 -18.54 -16.23 9.57
CA ILE A 31 -19.36 -15.37 10.42
C ILE A 31 -19.81 -16.09 11.71
N GLU A 32 -20.02 -17.41 11.68
CA GLU A 32 -20.46 -18.16 12.86
C GLU A 32 -19.33 -18.22 13.89
N GLN A 33 -18.11 -18.46 13.43
CA GLN A 33 -16.93 -18.42 14.29
C GLN A 33 -16.68 -17.01 14.84
N ALA A 34 -16.83 -15.98 14.00
CA ALA A 34 -16.70 -14.58 14.43
C ALA A 34 -17.72 -14.24 15.53
N VAL A 35 -18.97 -14.66 15.37
CA VAL A 35 -20.03 -14.48 16.41
C VAL A 35 -19.73 -15.28 17.67
N ALA A 36 -19.23 -16.51 17.55
CA ALA A 36 -18.88 -17.36 18.70
C ALA A 36 -17.80 -16.75 19.60
N LEU A 37 -16.90 -15.93 19.03
CA LEU A 37 -15.87 -15.19 19.75
C LEU A 37 -16.45 -14.02 20.58
N LYS A 38 -17.69 -13.61 20.33
CA LYS A 38 -18.37 -12.49 20.99
C LYS A 38 -17.54 -11.20 21.05
N PRO A 39 -17.03 -10.71 19.93
CA PRO A 39 -16.25 -9.48 19.91
C PRO A 39 -17.16 -8.27 20.21
N ASP A 40 -16.61 -7.24 20.84
CA ASP A 40 -17.30 -5.96 21.03
C ASP A 40 -17.48 -5.20 19.71
N VAL A 41 -16.58 -5.42 18.74
CA VAL A 41 -16.58 -4.80 17.40
C VAL A 41 -15.77 -5.64 16.44
N ILE A 42 -16.19 -5.68 15.18
CA ILE A 42 -15.38 -6.21 14.08
C ILE A 42 -14.88 -5.03 13.24
N ILE A 43 -13.57 -4.96 13.01
CA ILE A 43 -12.92 -3.91 12.22
C ILE A 43 -12.42 -4.53 10.92
N MET A 44 -12.79 -3.94 9.80
CA MET A 44 -12.36 -4.37 8.47
C MET A 44 -11.78 -3.21 7.66
N ASN A 45 -10.97 -3.52 6.67
CA ASN A 45 -10.63 -2.54 5.65
C ASN A 45 -11.85 -2.21 4.80
N ILE A 46 -11.91 -0.98 4.29
CA ILE A 46 -13.02 -0.48 3.47
C ILE A 46 -13.22 -1.30 2.19
N ASP A 47 -12.18 -1.92 1.66
CA ASP A 47 -12.25 -2.79 0.48
C ASP A 47 -13.11 -4.05 0.69
N ALA A 48 -13.32 -4.47 1.95
CA ALA A 48 -14.25 -5.54 2.29
C ALA A 48 -15.72 -5.12 2.31
N LYS A 49 -16.03 -3.81 2.25
CA LYS A 49 -17.38 -3.27 2.49
C LYS A 49 -18.41 -3.83 1.52
N THR A 50 -18.17 -3.77 0.24
CA THR A 50 -19.11 -4.29 -0.77
C THR A 50 -19.41 -5.76 -0.56
N ALA A 51 -18.38 -6.58 -0.34
CA ALA A 51 -18.57 -8.03 -0.10
C ALA A 51 -19.35 -8.31 1.18
N THR A 52 -19.14 -7.54 2.25
CA THR A 52 -19.90 -7.69 3.51
C THR A 52 -21.36 -7.25 3.37
N GLU A 53 -21.63 -6.22 2.58
CA GLU A 53 -22.99 -5.76 2.25
C GLU A 53 -23.75 -6.82 1.43
N GLU A 54 -23.13 -7.32 0.36
CA GLU A 54 -23.71 -8.35 -0.52
C GLU A 54 -23.98 -9.67 0.22
N ALA A 55 -23.11 -10.06 1.16
CA ALA A 55 -23.30 -11.23 1.99
C ALA A 55 -24.33 -11.02 3.14
N GLY A 56 -24.83 -9.79 3.33
CA GLY A 56 -25.75 -9.42 4.39
C GLY A 56 -25.13 -9.52 5.79
N TYR A 57 -23.82 -9.45 5.91
CA TYR A 57 -23.12 -9.63 7.20
C TYR A 57 -23.35 -8.46 8.15
N ILE A 58 -23.52 -7.25 7.63
CA ILE A 58 -23.83 -6.07 8.46
C ILE A 58 -25.12 -6.30 9.24
N GLU A 59 -26.19 -6.79 8.56
CA GLU A 59 -27.46 -7.07 9.20
C GLU A 59 -27.37 -8.27 10.16
N LYS A 60 -26.72 -9.36 9.74
CA LYS A 60 -26.55 -10.57 10.56
C LYS A 60 -25.81 -10.29 11.86
N LEU A 61 -24.70 -9.56 11.81
CA LEU A 61 -23.91 -9.17 12.97
C LEU A 61 -24.67 -8.15 13.85
N GLY A 62 -25.37 -7.20 13.23
CA GLY A 62 -26.19 -6.23 13.93
C GLY A 62 -27.32 -6.88 14.77
N LYS A 63 -27.93 -7.96 14.28
CA LYS A 63 -28.97 -8.72 15.02
C LYS A 63 -28.44 -9.35 16.32
N VAL A 64 -27.16 -9.64 16.40
CA VAL A 64 -26.51 -10.20 17.60
C VAL A 64 -25.71 -9.15 18.38
N GLY A 65 -25.87 -7.87 18.03
CA GLY A 65 -25.27 -6.76 18.75
C GLY A 65 -23.78 -6.53 18.47
N ILE A 66 -23.22 -7.12 17.41
CA ILE A 66 -21.82 -6.97 17.04
C ILE A 66 -21.72 -5.91 15.92
N PRO A 67 -21.23 -4.70 16.20
CA PRO A 67 -21.02 -3.68 15.19
C PRO A 67 -19.87 -4.03 14.27
N LEU A 68 -20.05 -3.77 12.95
CA LEU A 68 -19.02 -3.86 11.94
C LEU A 68 -18.62 -2.44 11.53
N VAL A 69 -17.34 -2.11 11.64
CA VAL A 69 -16.79 -0.81 11.28
C VAL A 69 -15.69 -0.94 10.25
N TYR A 70 -15.51 0.11 9.44
CA TYR A 70 -14.51 0.12 8.39
C TYR A 70 -13.47 1.20 8.63
N VAL A 71 -12.21 0.85 8.33
CA VAL A 71 -11.07 1.76 8.29
C VAL A 71 -10.44 1.73 6.91
N ASP A 72 -9.80 2.81 6.52
CA ASP A 72 -9.07 2.88 5.26
C ASP A 72 -7.70 3.52 5.45
N PHE A 73 -6.68 2.70 5.32
CA PHE A 73 -5.28 3.11 5.27
C PHE A 73 -4.66 2.79 3.90
N ARG A 74 -5.47 2.34 2.94
CA ARG A 74 -4.98 1.74 1.70
C ARG A 74 -5.62 2.30 0.43
N GLU A 75 -6.95 2.39 0.35
CA GLU A 75 -7.61 2.85 -0.89
C GLU A 75 -7.38 4.35 -1.09
N LYS A 76 -7.68 5.16 -0.08
CA LYS A 76 -7.51 6.61 -0.07
C LYS A 76 -6.79 7.09 1.20
N PRO A 77 -5.52 6.67 1.41
CA PRO A 77 -4.82 6.95 2.67
C PRO A 77 -4.61 8.45 2.93
N MET A 78 -4.61 9.29 1.91
CA MET A 78 -4.44 10.73 2.11
C MET A 78 -5.67 11.36 2.76
N GLU A 79 -6.86 10.87 2.43
CA GLU A 79 -8.15 11.36 2.94
C GLU A 79 -8.61 10.59 4.18
N ASN A 80 -8.43 9.27 4.20
CA ASN A 80 -9.11 8.39 5.15
C ASN A 80 -8.26 7.94 6.33
N THR A 81 -6.94 8.16 6.32
CA THR A 81 -6.08 7.81 7.47
C THR A 81 -6.50 8.56 8.75
N GLU A 82 -6.78 9.85 8.65
CA GLU A 82 -7.16 10.67 9.81
C GLU A 82 -8.47 10.20 10.46
N PRO A 83 -9.61 10.09 9.74
CA PRO A 83 -10.85 9.57 10.33
C PRO A 83 -10.71 8.12 10.82
N SER A 84 -9.93 7.28 10.13
CA SER A 84 -9.66 5.91 10.56
C SER A 84 -8.87 5.85 11.86
N MET A 85 -7.85 6.69 12.01
CA MET A 85 -7.07 6.79 13.25
C MET A 85 -7.93 7.30 14.42
N ARG A 86 -8.80 8.31 14.19
CA ARG A 86 -9.73 8.77 15.22
C ARG A 86 -10.69 7.68 15.65
N LEU A 87 -11.21 6.90 14.68
CA LEU A 87 -12.08 5.77 14.99
C LEU A 87 -11.33 4.72 15.84
N MET A 88 -10.13 4.34 15.44
CA MET A 88 -9.28 3.41 16.19
C MET A 88 -8.98 3.94 17.59
N GLY A 89 -8.64 5.22 17.72
CA GLY A 89 -8.41 5.86 19.01
C GLY A 89 -9.61 5.74 19.95
N LYS A 90 -10.82 6.04 19.45
CA LYS A 90 -12.08 5.91 20.21
C LYS A 90 -12.36 4.47 20.62
N LEU A 91 -12.23 3.52 19.71
CA LEU A 91 -12.50 2.10 19.97
C LEU A 91 -11.55 1.51 21.01
N THR A 92 -10.33 2.01 21.10
CA THR A 92 -9.30 1.48 22.01
C THR A 92 -9.03 2.37 23.25
N GLY A 93 -9.74 3.49 23.40
CA GLY A 93 -9.50 4.46 24.47
C GLY A 93 -8.12 5.12 24.36
N LYS A 94 -7.63 5.34 23.13
CA LYS A 94 -6.33 5.90 22.83
C LYS A 94 -6.43 7.17 21.97
N GLU A 95 -7.46 7.99 22.22
CA GLU A 95 -7.76 9.19 21.43
C GLU A 95 -6.57 10.15 21.38
N LYS A 96 -5.87 10.34 22.50
CA LYS A 96 -4.69 11.20 22.52
C LYS A 96 -3.58 10.70 21.60
N VAL A 97 -3.32 9.39 21.60
CA VAL A 97 -2.30 8.79 20.73
C VAL A 97 -2.68 8.95 19.26
N ALA A 98 -3.97 8.78 18.94
CA ALA A 98 -4.49 8.99 17.59
C ALA A 98 -4.31 10.44 17.13
N GLU A 99 -4.66 11.43 17.96
CA GLU A 99 -4.51 12.85 17.61
C GLU A 99 -3.04 13.28 17.52
N ASP A 100 -2.15 12.77 18.38
CA ASP A 100 -0.72 13.01 18.30
C ASP A 100 -0.14 12.48 16.96
N PHE A 101 -0.57 11.29 16.53
CA PHE A 101 -0.19 10.73 15.23
C PHE A 101 -0.74 11.57 14.05
N ILE A 102 -2.02 11.94 14.12
CA ILE A 102 -2.68 12.76 13.08
C ILE A 102 -1.94 14.09 12.91
N LYS A 103 -1.60 14.74 14.03
CA LYS A 103 -0.82 15.97 14.01
C LYS A 103 0.56 15.76 13.39
N PHE A 104 1.29 14.74 13.83
CA PHE A 104 2.61 14.41 13.28
C PHE A 104 2.54 14.19 11.76
N ARG A 105 1.53 13.45 11.29
CA ARG A 105 1.32 13.21 9.87
C ARG A 105 1.01 14.50 9.11
N ALA A 106 0.12 15.31 9.62
CA ALA A 106 -0.25 16.59 9.00
C ALA A 106 0.96 17.55 8.90
N ASP A 107 1.72 17.70 9.99
CA ASP A 107 2.91 18.54 10.02
C ASP A 107 4.00 18.04 9.04
N SER A 108 4.16 16.71 8.93
CA SER A 108 5.13 16.11 8.00
C SER A 108 4.75 16.36 6.54
N ILE A 109 3.47 16.21 6.19
CA ILE A 109 2.96 16.50 4.84
C ILE A 109 3.10 17.99 4.53
N ALA A 110 2.69 18.87 5.45
CA ALA A 110 2.81 20.31 5.29
C ALA A 110 4.26 20.75 5.08
N GLY A 111 5.21 20.17 5.83
CA GLY A 111 6.64 20.46 5.64
C GLY A 111 7.14 20.19 4.22
N VAL A 112 6.64 19.12 3.58
CA VAL A 112 6.98 18.81 2.17
C VAL A 112 6.27 19.77 1.22
N THR A 113 4.95 19.91 1.35
CA THR A 113 4.15 20.74 0.42
C THR A 113 4.54 22.21 0.47
N ASP A 114 4.78 22.78 1.65
CA ASP A 114 5.23 24.17 1.83
C ASP A 114 6.62 24.39 1.21
N THR A 115 7.51 23.40 1.33
CA THR A 115 8.84 23.47 0.73
C THR A 115 8.75 23.46 -0.79
N LEU A 116 7.92 22.60 -1.36
CA LEU A 116 7.70 22.51 -2.80
C LEU A 116 7.03 23.77 -3.35
N GLU A 117 6.05 24.33 -2.65
CA GLU A 117 5.39 25.58 -3.04
C GLU A 117 6.38 26.74 -3.11
N LYS A 118 7.24 26.87 -2.10
CA LYS A 118 8.27 27.92 -2.06
C LYS A 118 9.36 27.75 -3.13
N ALA A 119 9.81 26.50 -3.35
CA ALA A 119 10.87 26.21 -4.30
C ALA A 119 10.38 26.16 -5.75
N ASN A 120 9.08 25.86 -5.96
CA ASN A 120 8.45 25.69 -7.28
C ASN A 120 9.32 24.91 -8.29
N PRO A 121 9.82 23.72 -7.94
CA PRO A 121 10.71 22.96 -8.82
C PRO A 121 9.99 22.41 -10.04
N LYS A 122 10.76 22.09 -11.10
CA LYS A 122 10.22 21.30 -12.20
C LYS A 122 9.71 19.96 -11.67
N LYS A 123 8.48 19.59 -12.01
CA LYS A 123 7.86 18.33 -11.60
C LYS A 123 8.33 17.19 -12.53
N PRO A 124 9.02 16.17 -12.00
CA PRO A 124 9.41 15.02 -12.81
C PRO A 124 8.21 14.12 -13.13
N VAL A 125 8.24 13.49 -14.29
CA VAL A 125 7.31 12.39 -14.61
C VAL A 125 7.75 11.14 -13.86
N VAL A 126 6.83 10.53 -13.12
CA VAL A 126 7.08 9.39 -12.24
C VAL A 126 6.23 8.20 -12.68
N PHE A 127 6.86 7.05 -12.87
CA PHE A 127 6.19 5.77 -12.93
C PHE A 127 6.28 5.09 -11.56
N ILE A 128 5.15 4.53 -11.08
CA ILE A 128 5.11 3.80 -9.82
C ILE A 128 4.76 2.35 -10.14
N GLU A 129 5.69 1.43 -9.97
CA GLU A 129 5.40 0.01 -10.11
C GLU A 129 4.90 -0.57 -8.78
N ARG A 130 3.68 -1.09 -8.81
CA ARG A 130 3.08 -1.76 -7.67
C ARG A 130 3.57 -3.21 -7.59
N ALA A 131 4.05 -3.61 -6.41
CA ALA A 131 4.50 -4.97 -6.12
C ALA A 131 5.51 -5.47 -7.17
N GLY A 132 6.62 -4.75 -7.34
CA GLY A 132 7.62 -5.04 -8.37
C GLY A 132 8.10 -6.48 -8.36
N GLY A 133 7.96 -7.16 -9.50
CA GLY A 133 8.32 -8.57 -9.67
C GLY A 133 7.34 -9.57 -9.06
N TYR A 134 6.16 -9.15 -8.60
CA TYR A 134 5.07 -10.04 -8.18
C TYR A 134 4.55 -10.89 -9.35
N SER A 135 4.47 -10.30 -10.51
CA SER A 135 4.17 -10.96 -11.79
C SER A 135 5.34 -10.77 -12.75
N ASP A 136 5.55 -11.74 -13.63
CA ASP A 136 6.50 -11.60 -14.74
C ASP A 136 6.01 -10.56 -15.75
N ASP A 137 4.70 -10.37 -15.84
CA ASP A 137 4.09 -9.32 -16.65
C ASP A 137 4.27 -7.95 -15.98
N CYS A 138 4.79 -7.01 -16.73
CA CYS A 138 4.75 -5.60 -16.40
C CYS A 138 3.36 -5.03 -16.76
N CYS A 139 2.76 -4.06 -16.20
CA CYS A 139 3.24 -3.21 -15.13
C CYS A 139 2.03 -2.77 -14.28
N MET A 140 1.88 -3.37 -13.13
CA MET A 140 0.87 -2.90 -12.16
C MET A 140 1.29 -1.52 -11.65
N SER A 141 0.31 -0.64 -11.43
CA SER A 141 0.58 0.72 -10.99
C SER A 141 -0.56 1.27 -10.12
N PHE A 142 -0.43 2.54 -9.75
CA PHE A 142 -1.40 3.29 -8.95
C PHE A 142 -2.01 4.40 -9.81
N GLY A 143 -3.34 4.53 -9.75
CA GLY A 143 -4.08 5.59 -10.39
C GLY A 143 -4.04 6.91 -9.62
N ASN A 144 -5.22 7.51 -9.41
CA ASN A 144 -5.33 8.84 -8.80
C ASN A 144 -5.19 8.85 -7.26
N GLU A 145 -5.22 7.67 -6.63
CA GLU A 145 -5.22 7.52 -5.17
C GLU A 145 -3.94 6.83 -4.68
N ASN A 146 -3.81 6.61 -3.38
CA ASN A 146 -2.70 5.93 -2.73
C ASN A 146 -1.33 6.53 -3.14
N PHE A 147 -0.36 5.73 -3.59
CA PHE A 147 0.94 6.22 -4.01
C PHE A 147 0.89 7.21 -5.17
N GLY A 148 -0.12 7.10 -6.06
CA GLY A 148 -0.32 8.09 -7.12
C GLY A 148 -0.59 9.48 -6.57
N LYS A 149 -1.44 9.60 -5.55
CA LYS A 149 -1.72 10.84 -4.85
C LYS A 149 -0.50 11.35 -4.06
N MET A 150 0.22 10.43 -3.40
CA MET A 150 1.42 10.78 -2.65
C MET A 150 2.51 11.37 -3.55
N VAL A 151 2.73 10.79 -4.74
CA VAL A 151 3.68 11.33 -5.73
C VAL A 151 3.28 12.73 -6.18
N GLU A 152 2.00 12.96 -6.44
CA GLU A 152 1.51 14.30 -6.82
C GLU A 152 1.75 15.33 -5.71
N LEU A 153 1.49 14.97 -4.45
CA LEU A 153 1.75 15.83 -3.29
C LEU A 153 3.25 16.04 -3.04
N ALA A 154 4.08 15.06 -3.38
CA ALA A 154 5.53 15.16 -3.32
C ALA A 154 6.14 15.92 -4.52
N GLY A 155 5.31 16.53 -5.37
CA GLY A 155 5.76 17.36 -6.49
C GLY A 155 6.09 16.60 -7.77
N GLY A 156 5.76 15.31 -7.88
CA GLY A 156 5.87 14.52 -9.11
C GLY A 156 4.62 14.63 -9.99
N ILE A 157 4.70 14.08 -11.19
CA ILE A 157 3.58 13.83 -12.10
C ILE A 157 3.40 12.33 -12.20
N ASN A 158 2.33 11.79 -11.63
CA ASN A 158 2.01 10.37 -11.80
C ASN A 158 1.62 10.09 -13.25
N MET A 159 2.43 9.34 -14.00
CA MET A 159 2.15 9.04 -15.40
C MET A 159 0.89 8.18 -15.60
N ALA A 160 0.48 7.42 -14.59
CA ALA A 160 -0.71 6.58 -14.65
C ALA A 160 -2.00 7.33 -14.32
N LYS A 161 -1.90 8.62 -13.95
CA LYS A 161 -3.05 9.50 -13.69
C LYS A 161 -3.95 9.60 -14.93
N GLY A 162 -5.23 9.28 -14.74
CA GLY A 162 -6.22 9.28 -15.83
C GLY A 162 -6.15 8.05 -16.74
N ILE A 163 -5.10 7.23 -16.68
CA ILE A 163 -5.03 5.93 -17.36
C ILE A 163 -5.71 4.85 -16.51
N ILE A 164 -5.42 4.86 -15.21
CA ILE A 164 -6.04 3.95 -14.24
C ILE A 164 -7.18 4.71 -13.55
N PRO A 165 -8.45 4.29 -13.74
CA PRO A 165 -9.59 5.03 -13.21
C PRO A 165 -9.77 4.89 -11.69
N GLY A 166 -9.20 3.84 -11.10
CA GLY A 166 -9.28 3.54 -9.67
C GLY A 166 -7.95 3.75 -8.95
N THR A 167 -7.83 3.10 -7.79
CA THR A 167 -6.62 3.13 -6.97
C THR A 167 -5.52 2.27 -7.60
N PHE A 168 -5.86 1.09 -8.12
CA PHE A 168 -4.94 0.10 -8.66
C PHE A 168 -5.33 -0.31 -10.07
N GLY A 169 -4.35 -0.60 -10.91
CA GLY A 169 -4.57 -1.11 -12.25
C GLY A 169 -3.27 -1.46 -12.95
N THR A 170 -3.37 -1.72 -14.25
CA THR A 170 -2.22 -2.06 -15.10
C THR A 170 -2.04 -0.98 -16.17
N VAL A 171 -0.80 -0.62 -16.43
CA VAL A 171 -0.40 0.28 -17.51
C VAL A 171 0.26 -0.54 -18.61
N ASN A 172 -0.05 -0.24 -19.86
CA ASN A 172 0.62 -0.88 -20.99
C ASN A 172 2.11 -0.47 -21.01
N PRO A 173 3.05 -1.40 -21.18
CA PRO A 173 4.48 -1.11 -21.32
C PRO A 173 4.82 0.00 -22.33
N GLU A 174 4.11 0.05 -23.46
CA GLU A 174 4.29 1.09 -24.47
C GLU A 174 3.96 2.50 -23.96
N GLN A 175 3.00 2.62 -23.05
CA GLN A 175 2.66 3.91 -22.41
C GLN A 175 3.79 4.38 -21.49
N ILE A 176 4.50 3.45 -20.83
CA ILE A 176 5.66 3.78 -19.99
C ILE A 176 6.80 4.30 -20.88
N ILE A 177 7.06 3.60 -22.00
CA ILE A 177 8.08 4.03 -22.96
C ILE A 177 7.75 5.41 -23.54
N ALA A 178 6.49 5.62 -23.94
CA ALA A 178 6.03 6.89 -24.50
C ALA A 178 6.08 8.05 -23.50
N SER A 179 5.74 7.82 -22.23
CA SER A 179 5.81 8.83 -21.18
C SER A 179 7.23 9.13 -20.72
N ASN A 180 8.18 8.21 -20.98
CA ASN A 180 9.60 8.35 -20.70
C ASN A 180 9.89 8.89 -19.28
N PRO A 181 9.49 8.19 -18.19
CA PRO A 181 9.57 8.70 -16.85
C PRO A 181 11.00 9.06 -16.42
N GLU A 182 11.12 10.18 -15.71
CA GLU A 182 12.37 10.68 -15.13
C GLU A 182 12.70 9.97 -13.81
N GLN A 183 11.67 9.41 -13.15
CA GLN A 183 11.78 8.65 -11.90
C GLN A 183 10.94 7.38 -11.99
N ILE A 184 11.43 6.30 -11.37
CA ILE A 184 10.66 5.07 -11.15
C ILE A 184 10.66 4.78 -9.66
N ILE A 185 9.47 4.60 -9.09
CA ILE A 185 9.27 4.13 -7.71
C ILE A 185 8.75 2.70 -7.80
N ILE A 186 9.44 1.77 -7.16
CA ILE A 186 9.02 0.37 -7.11
C ILE A 186 8.58 0.05 -5.70
N THR A 187 7.32 -0.36 -5.52
CA THR A 187 6.86 -0.86 -4.23
C THR A 187 7.16 -2.35 -4.11
N GLY A 188 7.58 -2.77 -2.95
CA GLY A 188 7.97 -4.15 -2.68
C GLY A 188 7.47 -4.62 -1.32
N GLY A 189 7.62 -5.91 -1.07
CA GLY A 189 7.24 -6.55 0.18
C GLY A 189 7.56 -8.04 0.13
N ASN A 190 7.30 -8.76 1.22
CA ASN A 190 7.41 -10.22 1.22
C ASN A 190 6.12 -10.85 0.68
N TRP A 191 6.17 -11.28 -0.57
CA TRP A 191 5.05 -11.93 -1.25
C TRP A 191 5.16 -13.46 -1.27
N ASN A 192 6.05 -14.05 -0.46
CA ASN A 192 6.30 -15.49 -0.48
C ASN A 192 5.05 -16.33 -0.19
N GLY A 193 4.11 -15.83 0.59
CA GLY A 193 2.84 -16.50 0.86
C GLY A 193 1.89 -16.59 -0.34
N TYR A 194 2.07 -15.72 -1.35
CA TYR A 194 1.24 -15.67 -2.57
C TYR A 194 1.99 -16.17 -3.80
N VAL A 195 3.27 -15.85 -3.91
CA VAL A 195 4.15 -16.24 -5.02
C VAL A 195 5.45 -16.79 -4.46
N PRO A 196 5.44 -18.04 -3.98
CA PRO A 196 6.64 -18.67 -3.42
C PRO A 196 7.79 -18.70 -4.42
N GLY A 197 8.97 -18.21 -4.01
CA GLY A 197 10.16 -18.18 -4.88
C GLY A 197 10.09 -17.24 -6.07
N GLY A 198 9.09 -16.35 -6.14
CA GLY A 198 8.91 -15.38 -7.21
C GLY A 198 10.00 -14.30 -7.28
N ASN A 199 9.97 -13.52 -8.37
CA ASN A 199 10.94 -12.44 -8.62
C ASN A 199 10.60 -11.14 -7.86
N TRP A 200 9.62 -11.15 -6.96
CA TRP A 200 9.21 -9.98 -6.18
C TRP A 200 10.38 -9.41 -5.36
N VAL A 201 10.41 -8.08 -5.30
CA VAL A 201 11.45 -7.36 -4.54
C VAL A 201 11.02 -7.28 -3.08
N GLY A 202 11.80 -7.89 -2.19
CA GLY A 202 11.58 -7.80 -0.74
C GLY A 202 12.02 -6.45 -0.21
N VAL A 203 11.14 -5.80 0.57
CA VAL A 203 11.42 -4.55 1.26
C VAL A 203 10.74 -4.60 2.63
N GLY A 204 11.34 -3.97 3.63
CA GLY A 204 10.80 -3.88 4.97
C GLY A 204 11.53 -4.80 5.96
N TYR A 205 10.80 -5.28 6.96
CA TYR A 205 11.37 -6.08 8.03
C TYR A 205 11.95 -7.40 7.52
N GLY A 206 13.19 -7.72 7.90
CA GLY A 206 13.85 -8.97 7.53
C GLY A 206 14.29 -9.07 6.06
N ALA A 207 14.09 -8.03 5.24
CA ALA A 207 14.50 -8.06 3.84
C ALA A 207 16.03 -8.10 3.68
N ASP A 208 16.52 -8.97 2.82
CA ASP A 208 17.92 -8.97 2.41
C ASP A 208 18.18 -7.85 1.39
N VAL A 209 18.96 -6.85 1.80
CA VAL A 209 19.27 -5.67 0.99
C VAL A 209 19.99 -6.04 -0.31
N LYS A 210 20.91 -7.04 -0.29
CA LYS A 210 21.65 -7.46 -1.48
C LYS A 210 20.72 -8.13 -2.49
N GLU A 211 19.83 -8.99 -1.99
CA GLU A 211 18.84 -9.67 -2.82
C GLU A 211 17.82 -8.67 -3.39
N ALA A 212 17.37 -7.70 -2.57
CA ALA A 212 16.49 -6.64 -3.02
C ALA A 212 17.12 -5.83 -4.17
N HIS A 213 18.39 -5.44 -4.02
CA HIS A 213 19.13 -4.73 -5.08
C HIS A 213 19.28 -5.58 -6.34
N ARG A 214 19.63 -6.85 -6.22
CA ARG A 214 19.76 -7.77 -7.35
C ARG A 214 18.45 -7.92 -8.13
N LYS A 215 17.33 -8.10 -7.41
CA LYS A 215 16.01 -8.20 -8.02
C LYS A 215 15.58 -6.88 -8.66
N LEU A 216 15.81 -5.75 -7.98
CA LEU A 216 15.55 -4.42 -8.51
C LEU A 216 16.30 -4.19 -9.84
N GLU A 217 17.60 -4.53 -9.87
CA GLU A 217 18.41 -4.43 -11.08
C GLU A 217 17.85 -5.29 -12.24
N ASN A 218 17.33 -6.48 -11.94
CA ASN A 218 16.69 -7.33 -12.95
C ASN A 218 15.39 -6.69 -13.48
N LEU A 219 14.58 -6.07 -12.64
CA LEU A 219 13.37 -5.37 -13.08
C LEU A 219 13.70 -4.24 -14.06
N THR A 220 14.78 -3.51 -13.83
CA THR A 220 15.20 -2.42 -14.75
C THR A 220 15.66 -2.89 -16.13
N LYS A 221 15.94 -4.20 -16.31
CA LYS A 221 16.31 -4.81 -17.60
C LYS A 221 15.11 -5.18 -18.46
N ARG A 222 13.89 -5.08 -17.93
CA ARG A 222 12.67 -5.39 -18.72
C ARG A 222 12.52 -4.42 -19.90
N PRO A 223 11.95 -4.87 -21.03
CA PRO A 223 11.83 -4.04 -22.24
C PRO A 223 11.15 -2.69 -22.00
N ALA A 224 10.14 -2.64 -21.12
CA ALA A 224 9.45 -1.40 -20.77
C ALA A 224 10.35 -0.32 -20.15
N PHE A 225 11.49 -0.69 -19.58
CA PHE A 225 12.35 0.21 -18.81
C PHE A 225 13.70 0.51 -19.45
N THR A 226 14.23 -0.37 -20.29
CA THR A 226 15.62 -0.25 -20.80
C THR A 226 15.92 1.05 -21.53
N GLY A 227 14.90 1.69 -22.11
CA GLY A 227 15.04 2.93 -22.89
C GLY A 227 14.66 4.20 -22.17
N VAL A 228 14.05 4.14 -20.97
CA VAL A 228 13.53 5.33 -20.29
C VAL A 228 14.62 6.12 -19.55
N GLN A 229 14.36 7.41 -19.34
CA GLN A 229 15.34 8.33 -18.71
C GLN A 229 15.75 7.86 -17.31
N ALA A 230 14.81 7.41 -16.50
CA ALA A 230 15.09 6.95 -15.13
C ALA A 230 16.13 5.83 -15.09
N VAL A 231 16.09 4.87 -16.03
CA VAL A 231 17.03 3.74 -16.05
C VAL A 231 18.37 4.14 -16.67
N LYS A 232 18.38 5.07 -17.62
CA LYS A 232 19.64 5.64 -18.13
C LYS A 232 20.37 6.39 -17.02
N ALA A 233 19.67 7.26 -16.29
CA ALA A 233 20.22 8.00 -15.16
C ALA A 233 20.69 7.08 -14.02
N LEU A 234 20.01 5.94 -13.78
CA LEU A 234 20.47 4.95 -12.79
C LEU A 234 21.88 4.44 -13.10
N LYS A 235 22.22 4.22 -14.38
CA LYS A 235 23.53 3.77 -14.80
C LYS A 235 24.61 4.86 -14.69
N GLU A 236 24.23 6.12 -14.82
CA GLU A 236 25.14 7.27 -14.82
C GLU A 236 25.29 7.90 -13.43
N GLU A 237 24.19 8.04 -12.70
CA GLU A 237 24.09 8.81 -11.45
C GLU A 237 23.75 7.95 -10.22
N GLY A 238 23.24 6.73 -10.39
CA GLY A 238 23.04 5.74 -9.33
C GLY A 238 21.73 5.81 -8.53
N TYR A 239 20.73 6.68 -8.85
CA TYR A 239 19.53 6.84 -7.96
C TYR A 239 18.26 7.44 -8.57
N ARG A 240 17.86 7.02 -9.75
CA ARG A 240 16.55 7.41 -10.34
C ARG A 240 15.47 6.32 -10.21
N VAL A 241 15.83 5.20 -9.57
CA VAL A 241 14.90 4.13 -9.22
C VAL A 241 14.89 3.98 -7.70
N ILE A 242 13.72 4.15 -7.10
CA ILE A 242 13.52 4.17 -5.65
C ILE A 242 12.69 2.95 -5.26
N LEU A 243 13.13 2.23 -4.24
CA LEU A 243 12.44 1.10 -3.67
C LEU A 243 11.75 1.51 -2.37
N VAL A 244 10.45 1.25 -2.26
CA VAL A 244 9.64 1.54 -1.08
C VAL A 244 8.84 0.33 -0.63
N ASN A 245 8.60 0.22 0.68
CA ASN A 245 7.71 -0.81 1.22
C ASN A 245 6.25 -0.46 0.89
N SER A 246 5.45 -1.48 0.57
CA SER A 246 4.04 -1.34 0.17
C SER A 246 3.08 -1.85 1.25
#